data_af7a50f4aaf9381454a4c8af4ab4247b
#
_entry.id   af7a50f4aaf9381454a4c8af4ab4247b
#
_cell.length_a   1.000
_cell.length_b   1.000
_cell.length_c   1.000
_cell.angle_alpha   90.00
_cell.angle_beta   90.00
_cell.angle_gamma   90.00
#
_symmetry.space_group_name_H-M   'P 1'
#
loop_
_entity.id
_entity.type
_entity.pdbx_description
1 polymer ?
#
loop_
_entity_poly.entity_id
_entity_poly.type
_entity_poly.pdbx_seq_one_letter_code
_entity_poly.pdbx_strand_id
1 'polypeptide(L)'
;MKKNIISMAAAMAVLSACGPGVPQLGKSSLDEVIGAMTLEEKVGQLFFVRCPETNAVEDISTYHLGGYLLFSRDFKDGDNWLTKEQFLEKIQSYQDAAEIPLFIGSDEEGGTVTRASRNPNLFSETFKSPQKLNYIGGIEEILRDTDTRSRELRALGINVNFAPVCDVSTDPKDFIYDRTLGQDANMTADYVRLVVPAMTEGGTLPVLKHFPGYGNNVDTHTGIAVDQRPMETFEN
;
A
#
# COMPACT_ATOMS: atom_id res chain seq x y z
N MET A 1 -31.47 27.71 -2.05
CA MET A 1 -30.58 27.39 -0.93
C MET A 1 -29.18 27.28 -1.52
N LYS A 2 -28.26 28.15 -1.17
CA LYS A 2 -26.88 28.16 -1.73
C LYS A 2 -26.10 27.08 -1.06
N LYS A 3 -25.73 26.00 -1.82
CA LYS A 3 -24.70 25.08 -1.42
C LYS A 3 -23.37 25.85 -1.46
N ASN A 4 -22.77 26.06 -0.31
CA ASN A 4 -21.42 26.58 -0.24
C ASN A 4 -20.49 25.51 -0.80
N ILE A 5 -19.93 25.78 -1.97
CA ILE A 5 -18.85 25.01 -2.56
C ILE A 5 -17.64 25.26 -1.66
N ILE A 6 -17.37 24.33 -0.75
CA ILE A 6 -16.09 24.30 -0.02
C ILE A 6 -15.04 24.03 -1.09
N SER A 7 -14.19 25.01 -1.28
CA SER A 7 -13.24 25.10 -2.37
C SER A 7 -12.35 23.84 -2.45
N MET A 8 -12.31 23.19 -3.61
CA MET A 8 -11.40 22.11 -4.01
C MET A 8 -9.93 22.34 -3.66
N ALA A 9 -9.55 23.56 -3.28
CA ALA A 9 -8.21 23.93 -2.89
C ALA A 9 -7.73 23.27 -1.56
N ALA A 10 -8.63 22.94 -0.63
CA ALA A 10 -8.25 22.32 0.64
C ALA A 10 -7.94 20.81 0.51
N ALA A 11 -8.67 20.11 -0.37
CA ALA A 11 -8.48 18.67 -0.59
C ALA A 11 -7.17 18.37 -1.37
N MET A 12 -6.76 19.24 -2.31
CA MET A 12 -5.49 19.07 -3.03
C MET A 12 -4.24 19.21 -2.15
N ALA A 13 -4.35 19.92 -1.02
CA ALA A 13 -3.22 20.11 -0.09
C ALA A 13 -2.81 18.83 0.66
N VAL A 14 -3.73 17.87 0.84
CA VAL A 14 -3.45 16.62 1.58
C VAL A 14 -2.58 15.65 0.78
N LEU A 15 -2.66 15.64 -0.55
CA LEU A 15 -1.85 14.76 -1.40
C LEU A 15 -0.52 15.35 -1.88
N SER A 16 -0.37 16.67 -1.84
CA SER A 16 0.92 17.33 -2.13
C SER A 16 1.95 17.17 -1.03
N ALA A 17 1.60 16.49 0.05
CA ALA A 17 2.27 16.52 1.33
C ALA A 17 3.45 15.54 1.49
N CYS A 18 4.08 15.09 0.42
CA CYS A 18 5.29 14.25 0.49
C CYS A 18 6.46 14.86 -0.29
N GLY A 19 6.78 16.14 -0.04
CA GLY A 19 7.99 16.79 -0.55
C GLY A 19 8.49 17.86 0.44
N PRO A 20 9.74 18.27 0.39
CA PRO A 20 10.23 19.34 1.25
C PRO A 20 9.45 20.63 0.96
N GLY A 21 8.61 21.07 1.92
CA GLY A 21 7.79 22.28 1.79
C GLY A 21 6.28 22.09 1.89
N VAL A 22 5.83 20.92 2.34
CA VAL A 22 4.41 20.66 2.59
C VAL A 22 3.86 21.56 3.68
N PRO A 23 2.77 22.34 3.42
CA PRO A 23 2.01 22.95 4.50
C PRO A 23 1.44 21.81 5.37
N GLN A 24 1.85 21.73 6.63
CA GLN A 24 1.12 20.93 7.59
C GLN A 24 -0.29 21.51 7.67
N LEU A 25 -1.29 20.75 7.20
CA LEU A 25 -2.68 21.02 7.51
C LEU A 25 -2.80 21.05 9.04
N GLY A 26 -3.08 22.21 9.60
CA GLY A 26 -3.27 22.33 11.04
C GLY A 26 -4.39 21.42 11.51
N LYS A 27 -4.30 20.95 12.75
CA LYS A 27 -5.32 20.09 13.37
C LYS A 27 -6.75 20.65 13.19
N SER A 28 -6.90 21.98 13.17
CA SER A 28 -8.16 22.67 12.92
C SER A 28 -8.75 22.41 11.52
N SER A 29 -7.91 22.32 10.48
CA SER A 29 -8.40 22.08 9.11
C SER A 29 -8.90 20.64 8.90
N LEU A 30 -8.27 19.67 9.56
CA LEU A 30 -8.72 18.28 9.51
C LEU A 30 -10.04 18.07 10.28
N ASP A 31 -10.16 18.68 11.46
CA ASP A 31 -11.39 18.65 12.26
C ASP A 31 -12.55 19.32 11.52
N GLU A 32 -12.30 20.40 10.78
CA GLU A 32 -13.29 21.07 9.94
C GLU A 32 -13.78 20.17 8.79
N VAL A 33 -12.86 19.47 8.10
CA VAL A 33 -13.22 18.52 7.03
C VAL A 33 -14.08 17.40 7.61
N ILE A 34 -13.62 16.75 8.68
CA ILE A 34 -14.34 15.65 9.33
C ILE A 34 -15.69 16.15 9.89
N GLY A 35 -15.73 17.36 10.43
CA GLY A 35 -16.96 17.98 10.97
C GLY A 35 -18.01 18.25 9.90
N ALA A 36 -17.60 18.52 8.66
CA ALA A 36 -18.50 18.79 7.53
C ALA A 36 -19.06 17.52 6.87
N MET A 37 -18.42 16.37 7.07
CA MET A 37 -18.83 15.09 6.48
C MET A 37 -20.12 14.55 7.12
N THR A 38 -20.97 13.95 6.28
CA THR A 38 -22.11 13.13 6.72
C THR A 38 -21.61 11.82 7.38
N LEU A 39 -22.52 11.06 7.98
CA LEU A 39 -22.19 9.76 8.54
C LEU A 39 -21.79 8.76 7.42
N GLU A 40 -22.51 8.77 6.31
CA GLU A 40 -22.26 7.93 5.15
C GLU A 40 -20.86 8.18 4.57
N GLU A 41 -20.47 9.45 4.40
CA GLU A 41 -19.12 9.82 3.93
C GLU A 41 -18.03 9.37 4.91
N LYS A 42 -18.24 9.55 6.22
CA LYS A 42 -17.31 9.07 7.25
C LYS A 42 -17.14 7.56 7.22
N VAL A 43 -18.25 6.83 7.08
CA VAL A 43 -18.23 5.37 6.99
C VAL A 43 -17.52 4.94 5.71
N GLY A 44 -17.84 5.55 4.57
CA GLY A 44 -17.20 5.25 3.28
C GLY A 44 -15.67 5.40 3.32
N GLN A 45 -15.17 6.45 3.99
CA GLN A 45 -13.73 6.69 4.13
C GLN A 45 -12.98 5.60 4.93
N LEU A 46 -13.68 4.78 5.70
CA LEU A 46 -13.07 3.65 6.42
C LEU A 46 -12.83 2.42 5.51
N PHE A 47 -13.38 2.43 4.29
CA PHE A 47 -13.25 1.32 3.37
C PHE A 47 -12.12 1.54 2.36
N PHE A 48 -11.08 0.70 2.49
CA PHE A 48 -10.03 0.52 1.50
C PHE A 48 -10.28 -0.86 0.87
N VAL A 49 -10.91 -0.87 -0.30
CA VAL A 49 -11.47 -2.08 -0.87
C VAL A 49 -10.67 -2.53 -2.10
N ARG A 50 -10.77 -3.82 -2.44
CA ARG A 50 -10.26 -4.32 -3.72
C ARG A 50 -10.97 -3.58 -4.85
N CYS A 51 -10.20 -3.06 -5.81
CA CYS A 51 -10.75 -2.40 -7.00
C CYS A 51 -11.73 -3.37 -7.72
N PRO A 52 -13.00 -2.99 -7.93
CA PRO A 52 -13.98 -3.84 -8.60
C PRO A 52 -13.68 -3.95 -10.10
N GLU A 53 -14.21 -4.99 -10.76
CA GLU A 53 -14.03 -5.17 -12.20
C GLU A 53 -14.92 -4.24 -13.03
N THR A 54 -16.04 -3.84 -12.48
CA THR A 54 -17.03 -2.96 -13.09
C THR A 54 -17.40 -1.84 -12.13
N ASN A 55 -17.85 -0.70 -12.64
CA ASN A 55 -18.34 0.45 -11.87
C ASN A 55 -17.29 1.12 -10.96
N ALA A 56 -15.98 0.85 -11.16
CA ALA A 56 -14.94 1.34 -10.26
C ALA A 56 -14.96 2.87 -10.07
N VAL A 57 -15.33 3.65 -11.08
CA VAL A 57 -15.44 5.10 -10.97
C VAL A 57 -16.74 5.51 -10.24
N GLU A 58 -17.85 4.85 -10.54
CA GLU A 58 -19.16 5.13 -9.93
C GLU A 58 -19.20 4.76 -8.44
N ASP A 59 -18.59 3.61 -8.08
CA ASP A 59 -18.58 3.11 -6.70
C ASP A 59 -17.83 4.06 -5.75
N ILE A 60 -16.83 4.80 -6.23
CA ILE A 60 -16.10 5.78 -5.42
C ILE A 60 -17.05 6.85 -4.87
N SER A 61 -17.84 7.48 -5.74
CA SER A 61 -18.78 8.52 -5.34
C SER A 61 -20.03 7.97 -4.66
N THR A 62 -20.49 6.78 -5.07
CA THR A 62 -21.69 6.15 -4.50
C THR A 62 -21.48 5.72 -3.05
N TYR A 63 -20.30 5.18 -2.74
CA TYR A 63 -19.97 4.66 -1.40
C TYR A 63 -18.98 5.53 -0.63
N HIS A 64 -18.56 6.67 -1.18
CA HIS A 64 -17.57 7.58 -0.57
C HIS A 64 -16.30 6.89 -0.12
N LEU A 65 -15.77 5.98 -0.97
CA LEU A 65 -14.67 5.08 -0.60
C LEU A 65 -13.39 5.82 -0.21
N GLY A 66 -12.66 5.27 0.78
CA GLY A 66 -11.36 5.78 1.22
C GLY A 66 -10.20 5.35 0.30
N GLY A 67 -10.34 4.23 -0.41
CA GLY A 67 -9.28 3.78 -1.32
C GLY A 67 -9.53 2.49 -2.05
N TYR A 68 -8.67 2.24 -3.05
CA TYR A 68 -8.64 1.02 -3.85
C TYR A 68 -7.33 0.26 -3.71
N LEU A 69 -7.42 -1.04 -3.42
CA LEU A 69 -6.32 -1.99 -3.54
C LEU A 69 -6.32 -2.61 -4.94
N LEU A 70 -5.23 -2.37 -5.68
CA LEU A 70 -5.04 -2.83 -7.04
C LEU A 70 -4.35 -4.20 -7.07
N PHE A 71 -4.89 -5.10 -7.89
CA PHE A 71 -4.33 -6.42 -8.18
C PHE A 71 -3.79 -6.47 -9.61
N SER A 72 -3.13 -7.57 -9.98
CA SER A 72 -2.48 -7.69 -11.29
C SER A 72 -3.42 -7.44 -12.49
N ARG A 73 -4.72 -7.72 -12.35
CA ARG A 73 -5.72 -7.45 -13.39
C ARG A 73 -5.94 -5.95 -13.61
N ASP A 74 -5.76 -5.14 -12.55
CA ASP A 74 -6.02 -3.71 -12.61
C ASP A 74 -4.95 -2.93 -13.40
N PHE A 75 -3.83 -3.60 -13.69
CA PHE A 75 -2.75 -3.13 -14.56
C PHE A 75 -2.89 -3.61 -16.01
N LYS A 76 -4.07 -4.16 -16.37
CA LYS A 76 -4.36 -4.72 -17.69
C LYS A 76 -5.68 -4.18 -18.24
N ASP A 77 -5.79 -4.29 -19.57
CA ASP A 77 -7.03 -4.24 -20.33
C ASP A 77 -7.18 -5.57 -21.08
N GLY A 78 -8.09 -6.41 -20.62
CA GLY A 78 -8.16 -7.81 -21.02
C GLY A 78 -6.83 -8.53 -20.73
N ASP A 79 -6.21 -9.09 -21.76
CA ASP A 79 -4.92 -9.78 -21.64
C ASP A 79 -3.71 -8.85 -21.80
N ASN A 80 -3.91 -7.61 -22.23
CA ASN A 80 -2.84 -6.68 -22.53
C ASN A 80 -2.45 -5.83 -21.30
N TRP A 81 -1.15 -5.63 -21.10
CA TRP A 81 -0.67 -4.68 -20.11
C TRP A 81 -0.97 -3.25 -20.53
N LEU A 82 -1.49 -2.44 -19.61
CA LEU A 82 -1.68 -1.00 -19.83
C LEU A 82 -0.34 -0.31 -20.11
N THR A 83 -0.36 0.68 -21.00
CA THR A 83 0.75 1.63 -21.08
C THR A 83 0.79 2.52 -19.84
N LYS A 84 1.88 3.23 -19.65
CA LYS A 84 2.02 4.17 -18.53
C LYS A 84 0.94 5.26 -18.59
N GLU A 85 0.68 5.79 -19.76
CA GLU A 85 -0.32 6.82 -19.99
C GLU A 85 -1.73 6.31 -19.64
N GLN A 86 -2.11 5.13 -20.14
CA GLN A 86 -3.39 4.51 -19.85
C GLN A 86 -3.57 4.25 -18.34
N PHE A 87 -2.50 3.79 -17.67
CA PHE A 87 -2.57 3.56 -16.22
C PHE A 87 -2.73 4.87 -15.45
N LEU A 88 -1.99 5.92 -15.81
CA LEU A 88 -2.12 7.23 -15.19
C LEU A 88 -3.51 7.86 -15.40
N GLU A 89 -4.07 7.75 -16.62
CA GLU A 89 -5.44 8.20 -16.93
C GLU A 89 -6.47 7.45 -16.06
N LYS A 90 -6.30 6.13 -15.89
CA LYS A 90 -7.15 5.31 -15.03
C LYS A 90 -7.09 5.78 -13.58
N ILE A 91 -5.88 5.99 -13.02
CA ILE A 91 -5.73 6.49 -11.65
C ILE A 91 -6.32 7.90 -11.51
N GLN A 92 -6.12 8.77 -12.50
CA GLN A 92 -6.69 10.12 -12.50
C GLN A 92 -8.22 10.07 -12.48
N SER A 93 -8.85 9.19 -13.27
CA SER A 93 -10.31 9.03 -13.27
C SER A 93 -10.88 8.62 -11.91
N TYR A 94 -10.13 7.83 -11.14
CA TYR A 94 -10.51 7.49 -9.76
C TYR A 94 -10.41 8.68 -8.83
N GLN A 95 -9.32 9.45 -8.93
CA GLN A 95 -9.14 10.65 -8.11
C GLN A 95 -10.16 11.74 -8.42
N ASP A 96 -10.54 11.89 -9.71
CA ASP A 96 -11.54 12.88 -10.13
C ASP A 96 -12.96 12.55 -9.63
N ALA A 97 -13.24 11.25 -9.40
CA ALA A 97 -14.52 10.80 -8.87
C ALA A 97 -14.63 10.94 -7.34
N ALA A 98 -13.51 11.16 -6.66
CA ALA A 98 -13.44 11.22 -5.21
C ALA A 98 -13.53 12.65 -4.69
N GLU A 99 -14.35 12.88 -3.66
CA GLU A 99 -14.41 14.18 -2.95
C GLU A 99 -13.19 14.37 -2.04
N ILE A 100 -12.75 13.28 -1.41
CA ILE A 100 -11.50 13.21 -0.64
C ILE A 100 -10.54 12.31 -1.41
N PRO A 101 -9.29 12.75 -1.64
CA PRO A 101 -8.33 11.96 -2.42
C PRO A 101 -8.16 10.54 -1.91
N LEU A 102 -8.23 9.59 -2.84
CA LEU A 102 -8.19 8.16 -2.54
C LEU A 102 -6.79 7.69 -2.14
N PHE A 103 -6.78 6.73 -1.23
CA PHE A 103 -5.66 5.82 -1.13
C PHE A 103 -5.67 4.84 -2.31
N ILE A 104 -4.57 4.78 -3.05
CA ILE A 104 -4.36 3.80 -4.12
C ILE A 104 -3.22 2.89 -3.67
N GLY A 105 -3.55 1.62 -3.43
CA GLY A 105 -2.62 0.65 -2.90
C GLY A 105 -2.34 -0.51 -3.82
N SER A 106 -1.19 -1.14 -3.61
CA SER A 106 -0.82 -2.37 -4.28
C SER A 106 0.10 -3.22 -3.40
N ASP A 107 0.11 -4.54 -3.63
CA ASP A 107 1.09 -5.43 -3.02
C ASP A 107 2.38 -5.43 -3.84
N GLU A 108 3.33 -4.60 -3.48
CA GLU A 108 4.69 -4.62 -4.03
C GLU A 108 5.69 -5.03 -2.95
N GLU A 109 5.56 -6.28 -2.46
CA GLU A 109 6.47 -6.84 -1.46
C GLU A 109 7.87 -7.11 -2.05
N GLY A 110 7.86 -7.41 -3.34
CA GLY A 110 9.01 -7.97 -4.06
C GLY A 110 8.99 -9.50 -4.10
N GLY A 111 9.78 -10.07 -5.00
CA GLY A 111 9.83 -11.52 -5.19
C GLY A 111 8.52 -12.10 -5.75
N THR A 112 7.90 -13.03 -5.02
CA THR A 112 6.70 -13.72 -5.47
C THR A 112 5.44 -12.86 -5.45
N VAL A 113 5.40 -11.83 -4.61
CA VAL A 113 4.25 -10.94 -4.46
C VAL A 113 4.56 -9.55 -5.01
N THR A 114 4.21 -9.37 -6.25
CA THR A 114 4.29 -8.11 -7.00
C THR A 114 3.05 -7.97 -7.87
N ARG A 115 2.62 -6.74 -8.15
CA ARG A 115 1.45 -6.46 -8.99
C ARG A 115 1.81 -5.48 -10.12
N ALA A 116 2.17 -4.25 -9.75
CA ALA A 116 2.50 -3.18 -10.68
C ALA A 116 3.79 -3.50 -11.46
N SER A 117 4.83 -3.97 -10.78
CA SER A 117 6.13 -4.23 -11.40
C SER A 117 6.15 -5.45 -12.36
N ARG A 118 5.06 -6.22 -12.41
CA ARG A 118 4.86 -7.24 -13.46
C ARG A 118 4.51 -6.64 -14.81
N ASN A 119 4.05 -5.39 -14.85
CA ASN A 119 3.75 -4.71 -16.10
C ASN A 119 5.04 -4.14 -16.73
N PRO A 120 5.52 -4.72 -17.85
CA PRO A 120 6.77 -4.30 -18.49
C PRO A 120 6.70 -2.90 -19.12
N ASN A 121 5.50 -2.33 -19.26
CA ASN A 121 5.34 -0.95 -19.74
C ASN A 121 5.51 0.07 -18.60
N LEU A 122 5.46 -0.37 -17.35
CA LEU A 122 5.60 0.50 -16.18
C LEU A 122 6.98 0.35 -15.54
N PHE A 123 7.53 -0.87 -15.50
CA PHE A 123 8.79 -1.19 -14.84
C PHE A 123 9.66 -2.05 -15.76
N SER A 124 10.97 -1.84 -15.71
CA SER A 124 11.93 -2.63 -16.48
C SER A 124 12.17 -4.03 -15.93
N GLU A 125 11.97 -4.21 -14.62
CA GLU A 125 12.06 -5.49 -13.91
C GLU A 125 11.13 -5.52 -12.71
N THR A 126 10.81 -6.72 -12.22
CA THR A 126 10.06 -6.88 -10.97
C THR A 126 10.97 -6.64 -9.76
N PHE A 127 10.43 -6.07 -8.70
CA PHE A 127 11.16 -5.86 -7.46
C PHE A 127 11.57 -7.18 -6.80
N LYS A 128 12.75 -7.19 -6.21
CA LYS A 128 13.32 -8.36 -5.56
C LYS A 128 12.76 -8.53 -4.14
N SER A 129 12.72 -9.79 -3.64
CA SER A 129 12.31 -10.05 -2.26
C SER A 129 13.30 -9.47 -1.25
N PRO A 130 12.85 -9.17 -0.01
CA PRO A 130 13.75 -8.72 1.06
C PRO A 130 14.92 -9.67 1.30
N GLN A 131 14.71 -10.98 1.27
CA GLN A 131 15.80 -11.97 1.38
C GLN A 131 16.83 -11.84 0.27
N LYS A 132 16.37 -11.66 -0.98
CA LYS A 132 17.27 -11.52 -2.12
C LYS A 132 18.11 -10.25 -2.03
N LEU A 133 17.50 -9.14 -1.62
CA LEU A 133 18.17 -7.86 -1.42
C LEU A 133 19.19 -7.96 -0.27
N ASN A 134 18.79 -8.60 0.84
CA ASN A 134 19.69 -8.84 1.97
C ASN A 134 20.91 -9.67 1.58
N TYR A 135 20.70 -10.69 0.74
CA TYR A 135 21.81 -11.51 0.22
C TYR A 135 22.75 -10.72 -0.70
N ILE A 136 22.23 -9.80 -1.51
CA ILE A 136 23.02 -9.01 -2.48
C ILE A 136 23.88 -7.96 -1.77
N GLY A 137 23.32 -7.21 -0.82
CA GLY A 137 23.99 -6.06 -0.23
C GLY A 137 23.51 -5.66 1.16
N GLY A 138 22.83 -6.58 1.87
CA GLY A 138 22.36 -6.32 3.23
C GLY A 138 21.29 -5.22 3.30
N ILE A 139 21.25 -4.58 4.46
CA ILE A 139 20.26 -3.53 4.74
C ILE A 139 20.40 -2.31 3.81
N GLU A 140 21.60 -1.99 3.37
CA GLU A 140 21.83 -0.86 2.46
C GLU A 140 21.18 -1.08 1.10
N GLU A 141 21.25 -2.31 0.58
CA GLU A 141 20.58 -2.69 -0.67
C GLU A 141 19.07 -2.67 -0.52
N ILE A 142 18.55 -3.15 0.61
CA ILE A 142 17.12 -3.09 0.93
C ILE A 142 16.63 -1.64 0.96
N LEU A 143 17.35 -0.74 1.61
CA LEU A 143 16.95 0.66 1.71
C LEU A 143 17.01 1.39 0.36
N ARG A 144 18.01 1.08 -0.47
CA ARG A 144 18.13 1.63 -1.82
C ARG A 144 16.96 1.19 -2.71
N ASP A 145 16.61 -0.10 -2.69
CA ASP A 145 15.47 -0.64 -3.42
C ASP A 145 14.15 -0.05 -2.89
N THR A 146 14.03 0.10 -1.57
CA THR A 146 12.84 0.68 -0.93
C THR A 146 12.59 2.11 -1.37
N ASP A 147 13.62 2.97 -1.39
CA ASP A 147 13.50 4.35 -1.87
C ASP A 147 13.10 4.39 -3.36
N THR A 148 13.78 3.61 -4.20
CA THR A 148 13.49 3.52 -5.63
C THR A 148 12.06 3.05 -5.86
N ARG A 149 11.66 1.95 -5.26
CA ARG A 149 10.32 1.36 -5.34
C ARG A 149 9.25 2.35 -4.93
N SER A 150 9.43 3.01 -3.81
CA SER A 150 8.45 3.98 -3.29
C SER A 150 8.28 5.17 -4.22
N ARG A 151 9.37 5.73 -4.76
CA ARG A 151 9.31 6.83 -5.73
C ARG A 151 8.65 6.42 -7.04
N GLU A 152 8.97 5.24 -7.55
CA GLU A 152 8.38 4.74 -8.80
C GLU A 152 6.89 4.46 -8.65
N LEU A 153 6.46 3.82 -7.56
CA LEU A 153 5.05 3.62 -7.25
C LEU A 153 4.32 4.96 -7.11
N ARG A 154 4.92 5.90 -6.38
CA ARG A 154 4.34 7.24 -6.18
C ARG A 154 4.19 7.98 -7.51
N ALA A 155 5.14 7.87 -8.41
CA ALA A 155 5.08 8.48 -9.75
C ALA A 155 3.96 7.90 -10.64
N LEU A 156 3.44 6.73 -10.29
CA LEU A 156 2.26 6.11 -10.92
C LEU A 156 0.95 6.43 -10.17
N GLY A 157 0.99 7.25 -9.10
CA GLY A 157 -0.18 7.56 -8.28
C GLY A 157 -0.52 6.49 -7.25
N ILE A 158 0.30 5.45 -7.09
CA ILE A 158 0.18 4.44 -6.02
C ILE A 158 0.82 5.02 -4.77
N ASN A 159 0.01 5.36 -3.76
CA ASN A 159 0.43 6.06 -2.56
C ASN A 159 0.44 5.19 -1.29
N VAL A 160 0.01 3.92 -1.40
CA VAL A 160 0.07 2.91 -0.33
C VAL A 160 0.71 1.64 -0.89
N ASN A 161 1.75 1.13 -0.22
CA ASN A 161 2.29 -0.18 -0.52
C ASN A 161 1.99 -1.15 0.63
N PHE A 162 1.33 -2.27 0.32
CA PHE A 162 1.02 -3.33 1.29
C PHE A 162 2.29 -4.17 1.57
N ALA A 163 3.28 -3.49 2.09
CA ALA A 163 4.60 -3.93 2.54
C ALA A 163 5.08 -2.98 3.67
N PRO A 164 6.03 -3.37 4.50
CA PRO A 164 6.82 -4.60 4.48
C PRO A 164 6.09 -5.79 5.09
N VAL A 165 6.51 -7.00 4.68
CA VAL A 165 6.17 -8.23 5.40
C VAL A 165 7.06 -8.32 6.63
N CYS A 166 6.46 -8.30 7.82
CA CYS A 166 7.12 -8.37 9.12
C CYS A 166 6.93 -9.71 9.83
N ASP A 167 6.36 -10.69 9.12
CA ASP A 167 6.34 -12.07 9.62
C ASP A 167 7.76 -12.58 9.87
N VAL A 168 7.91 -13.34 10.95
CA VAL A 168 9.18 -13.97 11.32
C VAL A 168 9.14 -15.43 10.91
N SER A 169 10.02 -15.82 10.01
CA SER A 169 10.25 -17.22 9.62
C SER A 169 11.70 -17.42 9.23
N THR A 170 12.30 -18.49 9.73
CA THR A 170 13.66 -18.92 9.43
C THR A 170 13.70 -20.32 8.81
N ASP A 171 12.56 -21.01 8.69
CA ASP A 171 12.44 -22.32 8.06
C ASP A 171 11.93 -22.18 6.62
N PRO A 172 12.72 -22.60 5.60
CA PRO A 172 12.26 -22.58 4.19
C PRO A 172 11.01 -23.39 3.89
N LYS A 173 10.52 -24.20 4.83
CA LYS A 173 9.30 -24.99 4.68
C LYS A 173 8.05 -24.21 5.09
N ASP A 174 8.21 -23.10 5.80
CA ASP A 174 7.07 -22.27 6.20
C ASP A 174 6.45 -21.60 4.98
N PHE A 175 5.14 -21.57 4.92
CA PHE A 175 4.39 -20.93 3.83
C PHE A 175 4.84 -19.49 3.55
N ILE A 176 5.12 -18.74 4.63
CA ILE A 176 5.42 -17.30 4.53
C ILE A 176 6.91 -17.01 4.25
N TYR A 177 7.79 -17.99 4.40
CA TYR A 177 9.24 -17.81 4.41
C TYR A 177 9.77 -16.99 3.22
N ASP A 178 9.41 -17.33 2.00
CA ASP A 178 9.89 -16.65 0.77
C ASP A 178 9.50 -15.17 0.68
N ARG A 179 8.52 -14.73 1.47
CA ARG A 179 8.03 -13.35 1.53
C ARG A 179 8.64 -12.54 2.67
N THR A 180 9.23 -13.21 3.66
CA THR A 180 9.84 -12.58 4.85
C THR A 180 11.27 -12.12 4.60
N LEU A 181 11.90 -11.52 5.61
CA LEU A 181 13.33 -11.26 5.59
C LEU A 181 14.16 -12.56 5.68
N GLY A 182 13.56 -13.67 6.15
CA GLY A 182 14.25 -14.95 6.38
C GLY A 182 15.22 -14.91 7.56
N GLN A 183 14.96 -14.06 8.53
CA GLN A 183 15.82 -13.83 9.70
C GLN A 183 14.99 -13.94 10.99
N ASP A 184 15.68 -13.87 12.14
CA ASP A 184 15.04 -13.87 13.45
C ASP A 184 14.21 -12.59 13.73
N ALA A 185 13.52 -12.58 14.87
CA ALA A 185 12.65 -11.49 15.26
C ALA A 185 13.39 -10.15 15.42
N ASN A 186 14.60 -10.16 15.98
CA ASN A 186 15.37 -8.94 16.20
C ASN A 186 15.82 -8.32 14.88
N MET A 187 16.35 -9.12 13.98
CA MET A 187 16.75 -8.66 12.65
C MET A 187 15.55 -8.20 11.83
N THR A 188 14.41 -8.88 11.94
CA THR A 188 13.16 -8.47 11.28
C THR A 188 12.64 -7.15 11.86
N ALA A 189 12.71 -6.94 13.16
CA ALA A 189 12.33 -5.68 13.79
C ALA A 189 13.24 -4.52 13.35
N ASP A 190 14.56 -4.74 13.25
CA ASP A 190 15.51 -3.74 12.78
C ASP A 190 15.26 -3.39 11.29
N TYR A 191 15.01 -4.39 10.46
CA TYR A 191 14.58 -4.21 9.06
C TYR A 191 13.35 -3.33 8.96
N VAL A 192 12.28 -3.65 9.67
CA VAL A 192 11.01 -2.88 9.66
C VAL A 192 11.23 -1.44 10.13
N ARG A 193 12.01 -1.25 11.22
CA ARG A 193 12.32 0.07 11.77
C ARG A 193 13.01 1.00 10.77
N LEU A 194 13.79 0.44 9.84
CA LEU A 194 14.51 1.20 8.82
C LEU A 194 13.69 1.39 7.53
N VAL A 195 12.96 0.34 7.11
CA VAL A 195 12.21 0.36 5.85
C VAL A 195 10.96 1.25 5.93
N VAL A 196 10.24 1.25 7.04
CA VAL A 196 9.02 2.05 7.22
C VAL A 196 9.25 3.56 7.00
N PRO A 197 10.24 4.20 7.64
CA PRO A 197 10.55 5.59 7.34
C PRO A 197 10.98 5.81 5.88
N ALA A 198 11.82 4.92 5.32
CA ALA A 198 12.30 5.03 3.94
C ALA A 198 11.15 4.97 2.93
N MET A 199 10.14 4.11 3.13
CA MET A 199 8.93 4.08 2.30
C MET A 199 8.18 5.41 2.37
N THR A 200 8.00 5.95 3.56
CA THR A 200 7.29 7.22 3.78
C THR A 200 8.03 8.38 3.13
N GLU A 201 9.35 8.45 3.28
CA GLU A 201 10.20 9.45 2.64
C GLU A 201 10.19 9.34 1.10
N GLY A 202 10.10 8.11 0.58
CA GLY A 202 9.92 7.84 -0.85
C GLY A 202 8.51 8.16 -1.38
N GLY A 203 7.55 8.44 -0.50
CA GLY A 203 6.21 8.92 -0.84
C GLY A 203 5.12 7.84 -0.89
N THR A 204 5.36 6.64 -0.32
CA THR A 204 4.35 5.61 -0.14
C THR A 204 4.12 5.32 1.34
N LEU A 205 2.86 5.19 1.73
CA LEU A 205 2.49 4.75 3.08
C LEU A 205 2.71 3.23 3.20
N PRO A 206 3.44 2.76 4.23
CA PRO A 206 3.64 1.34 4.47
C PRO A 206 2.44 0.70 5.17
N VAL A 207 2.21 -0.58 4.87
CA VAL A 207 1.26 -1.43 5.60
C VAL A 207 2.00 -2.66 6.12
N LEU A 208 2.27 -2.66 7.43
CA LEU A 208 2.93 -3.78 8.09
C LEU A 208 2.00 -4.99 8.13
N LYS A 209 2.49 -6.15 7.69
CA LYS A 209 1.70 -7.37 7.61
C LYS A 209 2.55 -8.61 7.85
N HIS A 210 1.94 -9.70 8.36
CA HIS A 210 0.54 -9.89 8.60
C HIS A 210 0.31 -9.92 10.12
N PHE A 211 -0.76 -9.32 10.60
CA PHE A 211 -1.12 -9.42 12.02
C PHE A 211 -2.10 -10.60 12.21
N PRO A 212 -1.91 -11.45 13.23
CA PRO A 212 -0.87 -11.46 14.27
C PRO A 212 0.46 -12.10 13.84
N GLY A 213 0.62 -12.51 12.61
CA GLY A 213 1.81 -13.12 12.04
C GLY A 213 1.62 -14.62 11.74
N TYR A 214 2.14 -15.06 10.60
CA TYR A 214 2.05 -16.45 10.18
C TYR A 214 2.96 -17.36 11.01
N GLY A 215 4.23 -16.98 11.22
CA GLY A 215 5.21 -17.92 11.77
C GLY A 215 5.25 -19.20 10.94
N ASN A 216 5.04 -20.35 11.58
CA ASN A 216 4.96 -21.66 10.94
C ASN A 216 3.54 -22.13 10.61
N ASN A 217 2.54 -21.24 10.65
CA ASN A 217 1.17 -21.57 10.30
C ASN A 217 0.99 -21.78 8.80
N VAL A 218 -0.08 -22.52 8.45
CA VAL A 218 -0.45 -22.82 7.08
C VAL A 218 -1.01 -21.60 6.35
N ASP A 219 -1.06 -21.67 5.03
CA ASP A 219 -1.65 -20.66 4.15
C ASP A 219 -3.14 -20.45 4.42
N THR A 220 -3.50 -19.25 4.87
CA THR A 220 -4.91 -18.88 5.14
C THR A 220 -5.73 -18.62 3.87
N HIS A 221 -5.12 -18.56 2.69
CA HIS A 221 -5.88 -18.49 1.43
C HIS A 221 -6.54 -19.82 1.05
N THR A 222 -6.05 -20.93 1.61
CA THR A 222 -6.54 -22.28 1.29
C THR A 222 -7.33 -22.92 2.43
N GLY A 223 -7.37 -22.31 3.60
CA GLY A 223 -8.07 -22.87 4.77
C GLY A 223 -7.97 -21.98 6.00
N ILE A 224 -8.39 -22.51 7.13
CA ILE A 224 -8.29 -21.86 8.44
C ILE A 224 -7.00 -22.30 9.12
N ALA A 225 -6.16 -21.33 9.48
CA ALA A 225 -5.02 -21.57 10.35
C ALA A 225 -5.44 -21.38 11.81
N VAL A 226 -5.11 -22.36 12.65
CA VAL A 226 -5.27 -22.26 14.10
C VAL A 226 -3.89 -22.22 14.71
N ASP A 227 -3.52 -21.07 15.25
CA ASP A 227 -2.23 -20.92 15.90
C ASP A 227 -2.20 -21.70 17.23
N GLN A 228 -1.28 -22.65 17.32
CA GLN A 228 -1.12 -23.50 18.52
C GLN A 228 -0.03 -22.97 19.46
N ARG A 229 0.63 -21.86 19.10
CA ARG A 229 1.66 -21.26 19.97
C ARG A 229 1.02 -20.69 21.23
N PRO A 230 1.62 -20.88 22.40
CA PRO A 230 1.13 -20.26 23.62
C PRO A 230 1.30 -18.73 23.59
N MET A 231 0.46 -18.01 24.31
CA MET A 231 0.46 -16.54 24.36
C MET A 231 1.82 -15.96 24.72
N GLU A 232 2.56 -16.63 25.59
CA GLU A 232 3.91 -16.24 26.05
C GLU A 232 4.92 -16.12 24.87
N THR A 233 4.65 -16.79 23.76
CA THR A 233 5.46 -16.65 22.52
C THR A 233 5.39 -15.24 21.95
N PHE A 234 4.35 -14.46 22.26
CA PHE A 234 4.07 -13.12 21.72
C PHE A 234 4.35 -11.99 22.72
N GLU A 235 4.86 -12.30 23.90
CA GLU A 235 5.07 -11.32 24.98
C GLU A 235 6.50 -10.75 25.05
N ASN A 236 7.41 -11.13 24.14
CA ASN A 236 8.82 -10.73 24.15
C ASN A 236 9.20 -9.90 22.93
#